data_3cb3fd6fd5dd9e0688fc0a266ebd0317
#
_entry.id   3cb3fd6fd5dd9e0688fc0a266ebd0317
#
_cell.length_a   1.000
_cell.length_b   1.000
_cell.length_c   1.000
_cell.angle_alpha   90.00
_cell.angle_beta   90.00
_cell.angle_gamma   90.00
#
_symmetry.space_group_name_H-M   'P 1'
#
loop_
_entity.id
_entity.type
_entity.pdbx_description
1 polymer ?
#
loop_
_entity_poly.entity_id
_entity_poly.type
_entity_poly.pdbx_seq_one_letter_code
_entity_poly.pdbx_strand_id
1 'polypeptide(L)'
;MSLAGGVPSSGQRTTSSTADRPERTYALWVSWNTHRRTTGLCAAWSVPLHVIRSKRHGPGRWIEQAAETHKLLRRHKPEILFVQNPSLALTVLAVLTRRRFGYYLVVDAHNEGVRPFDRPGAFVGWLTRRLLKSADVTIVTNAALMKDVSIAGGRALVLPDSLPVPPLLVPTTRAIRNAADVVVIASFRSDEPIVAIIAAAAAMPEISFAFSGDARRFREKTAPLPANVRFTGFLPDHLYWQLLLQARVICDLNLKPDCLVCGAYEGLALAKPLVLSDNPPTREIFGPAAILTRSAPEEIESALRAALEQRDRLEANARELRKTFRARWQTQAAATWDAIRAGAAAASRQTPGRAHR
;
A
#
# COMPACT_ATOMS: atom_id res chain seq x y z
N MET A 1 -44.27 59.48 20.38
CA MET A 1 -45.38 58.52 20.44
C MET A 1 -44.76 57.13 20.31
N SER A 2 -44.35 56.54 21.35
CA SER A 2 -45.00 55.66 22.32
C SER A 2 -45.87 54.59 21.66
N LEU A 3 -45.38 53.35 21.77
CA LEU A 3 -46.06 52.31 22.52
C LEU A 3 -45.20 51.01 22.54
N ALA A 4 -45.05 50.54 23.74
CA ALA A 4 -44.39 49.30 24.16
C ALA A 4 -45.29 48.05 23.84
N GLY A 5 -44.68 46.91 23.67
CA GLY A 5 -45.38 45.63 23.60
C GLY A 5 -44.44 44.49 23.98
N GLY A 6 -44.71 43.93 25.16
CA GLY A 6 -43.93 43.07 25.97
C GLY A 6 -43.52 41.71 25.37
N VAL A 7 -42.43 41.21 25.91
CA VAL A 7 -41.90 39.85 25.83
C VAL A 7 -42.66 38.96 26.83
N PRO A 8 -43.01 37.71 26.45
CA PRO A 8 -43.11 36.65 27.42
C PRO A 8 -41.94 35.69 27.27
N SER A 9 -41.12 35.58 28.29
CA SER A 9 -40.21 34.50 28.54
C SER A 9 -40.96 33.19 28.77
N SER A 10 -40.68 32.18 27.95
CA SER A 10 -40.95 30.81 28.35
C SER A 10 -39.75 29.94 28.02
N GLY A 11 -39.00 29.65 29.07
CA GLY A 11 -37.94 28.67 29.02
C GLY A 11 -38.49 27.29 28.75
N GLN A 12 -38.05 26.69 27.65
CA GLN A 12 -38.07 25.25 27.49
C GLN A 12 -36.63 24.77 27.38
N ARG A 13 -36.11 24.24 28.51
CA ARG A 13 -34.97 23.37 28.52
C ARG A 13 -35.36 22.08 27.80
N THR A 14 -35.05 21.95 26.55
CA THR A 14 -35.02 20.65 25.89
C THR A 14 -33.66 20.03 26.15
N THR A 15 -33.56 19.28 27.23
CA THR A 15 -32.53 18.26 27.41
C THR A 15 -32.81 17.12 26.43
N SER A 16 -32.36 17.22 25.19
CA SER A 16 -32.29 16.06 24.33
C SER A 16 -30.97 15.34 24.63
N SER A 17 -31.02 14.40 25.56
CA SER A 17 -30.08 13.31 25.64
C SER A 17 -30.23 12.50 24.34
N THR A 18 -29.45 12.84 23.34
CA THR A 18 -29.22 11.93 22.22
C THR A 18 -28.37 10.79 22.76
N ALA A 19 -29.06 9.79 23.30
CA ALA A 19 -28.46 8.49 23.57
C ALA A 19 -27.69 8.06 22.32
N ASP A 20 -26.43 7.73 22.50
CA ASP A 20 -25.42 7.29 21.53
C ASP A 20 -25.96 6.03 20.78
N ARG A 21 -26.86 6.23 19.81
CA ARG A 21 -27.34 5.15 18.94
C ARG A 21 -26.16 4.70 18.11
N PRO A 22 -25.80 3.42 18.13
CA PRO A 22 -24.69 2.92 17.32
C PRO A 22 -24.98 3.22 15.85
N GLU A 23 -24.13 4.03 15.25
CA GLU A 23 -24.13 4.32 13.82
C GLU A 23 -23.76 3.05 13.05
N ARG A 24 -24.73 2.29 12.54
CA ARG A 24 -24.46 1.10 11.73
C ARG A 24 -23.75 1.51 10.44
N THR A 25 -22.53 1.06 10.29
CA THR A 25 -21.73 1.28 9.10
C THR A 25 -21.63 -0.02 8.32
N TYR A 26 -22.08 -0.03 7.06
CA TYR A 26 -22.05 -1.24 6.24
C TYR A 26 -20.66 -1.84 6.13
N ALA A 27 -19.65 -1.04 5.84
CA ALA A 27 -18.26 -1.48 5.74
C ALA A 27 -17.32 -0.52 6.47
N LEU A 28 -16.27 -1.05 7.09
CA LEU A 28 -15.28 -0.27 7.83
C LEU A 28 -13.87 -0.81 7.55
N TRP A 29 -12.92 0.08 7.30
CA TRP A 29 -11.52 -0.28 7.18
C TRP A 29 -10.73 0.20 8.39
N VAL A 30 -10.05 -0.72 9.06
CA VAL A 30 -9.15 -0.42 10.17
C VAL A 30 -7.72 -0.72 9.77
N SER A 31 -6.83 0.22 10.01
CA SER A 31 -5.39 0.05 9.84
C SER A 31 -4.64 0.64 11.04
N TRP A 32 -3.53 0.02 11.43
CA TRP A 32 -2.62 0.55 12.44
C TRP A 32 -1.42 1.29 11.83
N ASN A 33 -1.31 1.28 10.50
CA ASN A 33 -0.30 1.99 9.73
C ASN A 33 -0.94 2.69 8.54
N THR A 34 -0.32 3.76 8.08
CA THR A 34 -0.73 4.41 6.83
C THR A 34 -0.11 3.69 5.65
N HIS A 35 -0.91 3.32 4.67
CA HIS A 35 -0.44 2.69 3.44
C HIS A 35 -1.20 3.25 2.23
N ARG A 36 -0.49 3.57 1.14
CA ARG A 36 -1.10 4.17 -0.07
C ARG A 36 -2.17 3.26 -0.69
N ARG A 37 -1.91 1.95 -0.75
CA ARG A 37 -2.89 0.97 -1.22
C ARG A 37 -4.20 1.05 -0.45
N THR A 38 -4.14 1.01 0.89
CA THR A 38 -5.32 1.09 1.74
C THR A 38 -6.13 2.35 1.46
N THR A 39 -5.47 3.51 1.36
CA THR A 39 -6.13 4.77 1.02
C THR A 39 -6.78 4.72 -0.37
N GLY A 40 -6.10 4.14 -1.35
CA GLY A 40 -6.62 3.99 -2.71
C GLY A 40 -7.86 3.08 -2.80
N LEU A 41 -7.84 1.94 -2.12
CA LEU A 41 -8.97 1.01 -2.07
C LEU A 41 -10.16 1.60 -1.31
N CYS A 42 -9.92 2.27 -0.17
CA CYS A 42 -10.96 2.95 0.58
C CYS A 42 -11.65 4.03 -0.27
N ALA A 43 -10.89 4.81 -1.03
CA ALA A 43 -11.44 5.82 -1.94
C ALA A 43 -12.26 5.17 -3.07
N ALA A 44 -11.75 4.10 -3.69
CA ALA A 44 -12.42 3.41 -4.79
C ALA A 44 -13.76 2.77 -4.38
N TRP A 45 -13.86 2.27 -3.14
CA TRP A 45 -15.05 1.59 -2.63
C TRP A 45 -15.90 2.45 -1.70
N SER A 46 -15.51 3.72 -1.48
CA SER A 46 -16.19 4.64 -0.53
C SER A 46 -16.32 4.02 0.88
N VAL A 47 -15.30 3.28 1.31
CA VAL A 47 -15.25 2.65 2.63
C VAL A 47 -14.53 3.58 3.61
N PRO A 48 -15.12 3.93 4.76
CA PRO A 48 -14.46 4.73 5.78
C PRO A 48 -13.19 4.07 6.28
N LEU A 49 -12.08 4.83 6.31
CA LEU A 49 -10.77 4.39 6.81
C LEU A 49 -10.49 5.00 8.17
N HIS A 50 -10.23 4.13 9.15
CA HIS A 50 -9.74 4.53 10.47
C HIS A 50 -8.29 4.07 10.67
N VAL A 51 -7.37 5.03 10.70
CA VAL A 51 -5.96 4.77 11.00
C VAL A 51 -5.70 5.03 12.48
N ILE A 52 -5.51 3.96 13.24
CA ILE A 52 -5.27 4.02 14.68
C ILE A 52 -3.76 4.01 14.95
N ARG A 53 -3.23 5.17 15.28
CA ARG A 53 -1.81 5.35 15.62
C ARG A 53 -1.64 5.40 17.14
N SER A 54 -0.52 4.93 17.65
CA SER A 54 -0.10 5.08 19.04
C SER A 54 1.20 5.87 19.12
N LYS A 55 1.31 6.72 20.11
CA LYS A 55 2.57 7.39 20.48
C LYS A 55 3.47 6.51 21.36
N ARG A 56 2.94 5.39 21.86
CA ARG A 56 3.68 4.43 22.67
C ARG A 56 4.58 3.56 21.84
N HIS A 57 5.58 2.96 22.47
CA HIS A 57 6.49 1.99 21.88
C HIS A 57 6.29 0.62 22.54
N GLY A 58 6.79 -0.44 21.89
CA GLY A 58 6.75 -1.81 22.41
C GLY A 58 5.31 -2.35 22.56
N PRO A 59 5.09 -3.29 23.51
CA PRO A 59 3.79 -3.97 23.69
C PRO A 59 2.64 -3.03 24.05
N GLY A 60 2.91 -1.95 24.78
CA GLY A 60 1.91 -0.94 25.18
C GLY A 60 1.21 -0.28 23.98
N ARG A 61 1.91 -0.18 22.84
CA ARG A 61 1.32 0.29 21.58
C ARG A 61 0.18 -0.61 21.11
N TRP A 62 0.39 -1.91 21.12
CA TRP A 62 -0.61 -2.87 20.64
C TRP A 62 -1.85 -2.91 21.52
N ILE A 63 -1.67 -2.77 22.85
CA ILE A 63 -2.77 -2.72 23.80
C ILE A 63 -3.64 -1.48 23.55
N GLU A 64 -3.04 -0.31 23.40
CA GLU A 64 -3.74 0.94 23.08
C GLU A 64 -4.49 0.85 21.75
N GLN A 65 -3.82 0.39 20.68
CA GLN A 65 -4.42 0.22 19.35
C GLN A 65 -5.56 -0.81 19.36
N ALA A 66 -5.41 -1.89 20.14
CA ALA A 66 -6.46 -2.89 20.30
C ALA A 66 -7.69 -2.33 21.03
N ALA A 67 -7.48 -1.58 22.11
CA ALA A 67 -8.55 -0.94 22.86
C ALA A 67 -9.35 0.05 21.99
N GLU A 68 -8.64 0.91 21.23
CA GLU A 68 -9.29 1.87 20.33
C GLU A 68 -10.00 1.15 19.16
N THR A 69 -9.41 0.09 18.61
CA THR A 69 -10.10 -0.75 17.60
C THR A 69 -11.37 -1.36 18.18
N HIS A 70 -11.34 -1.88 19.40
CA HIS A 70 -12.50 -2.45 20.05
C HIS A 70 -13.62 -1.42 20.28
N LYS A 71 -13.29 -0.21 20.73
CA LYS A 71 -14.27 0.91 20.87
C LYS A 71 -14.91 1.23 19.54
N LEU A 72 -14.10 1.32 18.47
CA LEU A 72 -14.56 1.58 17.11
C LEU A 72 -15.55 0.52 16.63
N LEU A 73 -15.23 -0.76 16.81
CA LEU A 73 -16.10 -1.90 16.46
C LEU A 73 -17.42 -1.88 17.24
N ARG A 74 -17.38 -1.50 18.53
CA ARG A 74 -18.60 -1.35 19.35
C ARG A 74 -19.50 -0.22 18.86
N ARG A 75 -18.90 0.88 18.41
CA ARG A 75 -19.63 2.06 17.93
C ARG A 75 -20.27 1.81 16.57
N HIS A 76 -19.48 1.32 15.60
CA HIS A 76 -19.92 1.22 14.21
C HIS A 76 -20.62 -0.11 13.86
N LYS A 77 -20.35 -1.19 14.59
CA LYS A 77 -20.90 -2.55 14.33
C LYS A 77 -20.95 -2.88 12.83
N PRO A 78 -19.80 -2.85 12.12
CA PRO A 78 -19.78 -3.02 10.67
C PRO A 78 -20.26 -4.42 10.26
N GLU A 79 -20.89 -4.51 9.08
CA GLU A 79 -21.21 -5.81 8.46
C GLU A 79 -19.98 -6.42 7.80
N ILE A 80 -19.09 -5.57 7.25
CA ILE A 80 -17.83 -5.97 6.64
C ILE A 80 -16.70 -5.19 7.33
N LEU A 81 -15.73 -5.93 7.89
CA LEU A 81 -14.51 -5.35 8.45
C LEU A 81 -13.33 -5.65 7.56
N PHE A 82 -12.65 -4.59 7.09
CA PHE A 82 -11.37 -4.67 6.43
C PHE A 82 -10.24 -4.40 7.43
N VAL A 83 -9.21 -5.22 7.39
CA VAL A 83 -7.98 -5.03 8.16
C VAL A 83 -6.76 -5.16 7.27
N GLN A 84 -5.80 -4.25 7.46
CA GLN A 84 -4.53 -4.30 6.73
C GLN A 84 -3.55 -5.25 7.41
N ASN A 85 -2.94 -6.15 6.64
CA ASN A 85 -1.81 -7.00 7.01
C ASN A 85 -0.58 -6.58 6.15
N PRO A 86 0.60 -6.27 6.76
CA PRO A 86 1.31 -7.13 7.72
C PRO A 86 1.13 -6.80 9.22
N SER A 87 0.10 -6.14 9.66
CA SER A 87 -0.18 -6.03 11.10
C SER A 87 -0.80 -7.32 11.64
N LEU A 88 0.03 -8.33 11.95
CA LEU A 88 -0.44 -9.61 12.51
C LEU A 88 -1.30 -9.40 13.77
N ALA A 89 -0.91 -8.48 14.65
CA ALA A 89 -1.65 -8.19 15.88
C ALA A 89 -3.07 -7.66 15.60
N LEU A 90 -3.24 -6.79 14.60
CA LEU A 90 -4.56 -6.33 14.16
C LEU A 90 -5.39 -7.47 13.59
N THR A 91 -4.78 -8.33 12.77
CA THR A 91 -5.47 -9.48 12.18
C THR A 91 -5.89 -10.50 13.26
N VAL A 92 -5.03 -10.76 14.26
CA VAL A 92 -5.38 -11.57 15.42
C VAL A 92 -6.59 -10.99 16.15
N LEU A 93 -6.56 -9.69 16.48
CA LEU A 93 -7.67 -9.01 17.13
C LEU A 93 -8.96 -9.15 16.33
N ALA A 94 -8.90 -8.94 15.01
CA ALA A 94 -10.05 -9.07 14.14
C ALA A 94 -10.62 -10.51 14.15
N VAL A 95 -9.77 -11.53 14.07
CA VAL A 95 -10.21 -12.94 14.15
C VAL A 95 -10.87 -13.24 15.50
N LEU A 96 -10.30 -12.79 16.61
CA LEU A 96 -10.82 -13.05 17.96
C LEU A 96 -12.15 -12.33 18.22
N THR A 97 -12.31 -11.12 17.73
CA THR A 97 -13.52 -10.30 17.96
C THR A 97 -14.64 -10.59 16.96
N ARG A 98 -14.35 -11.34 15.88
CA ARG A 98 -15.30 -11.64 14.80
C ARG A 98 -16.60 -12.25 15.30
N ARG A 99 -16.53 -13.25 16.20
CA ARG A 99 -17.74 -13.92 16.74
C ARG A 99 -18.61 -12.96 17.56
N ARG A 100 -17.97 -12.03 18.29
CA ARG A 100 -18.67 -11.05 19.13
C ARG A 100 -19.40 -9.98 18.32
N PHE A 101 -18.79 -9.50 17.26
CA PHE A 101 -19.33 -8.38 16.45
C PHE A 101 -20.04 -8.84 15.18
N GLY A 102 -19.87 -10.07 14.76
CA GLY A 102 -20.63 -10.69 13.65
C GLY A 102 -20.25 -10.25 12.24
N TYR A 103 -19.14 -9.55 12.03
CA TYR A 103 -18.73 -9.06 10.73
C TYR A 103 -18.14 -10.12 9.80
N TYR A 104 -18.24 -9.87 8.51
CA TYR A 104 -17.48 -10.54 7.47
C TYR A 104 -16.06 -9.97 7.44
N LEU A 105 -15.05 -10.81 7.65
CA LEU A 105 -13.65 -10.37 7.77
C LEU A 105 -12.92 -10.43 6.44
N VAL A 106 -12.47 -9.27 5.96
CA VAL A 106 -11.61 -9.11 4.80
C VAL A 106 -10.21 -8.69 5.24
N VAL A 107 -9.20 -9.44 4.85
CA VAL A 107 -7.79 -9.13 5.13
C VAL A 107 -7.13 -8.63 3.85
N ASP A 108 -6.63 -7.39 3.83
CA ASP A 108 -5.80 -6.87 2.73
C ASP A 108 -4.34 -7.20 3.04
N ALA A 109 -3.79 -8.20 2.34
CA ALA A 109 -2.48 -8.76 2.63
C ALA A 109 -1.46 -8.48 1.51
N HIS A 110 -0.41 -7.76 1.87
CA HIS A 110 0.77 -7.62 1.04
C HIS A 110 1.72 -8.82 1.19
N ASN A 111 2.84 -8.80 0.50
CA ASN A 111 3.85 -9.86 0.53
C ASN A 111 4.19 -10.29 1.97
N GLU A 112 4.51 -9.34 2.85
CA GLU A 112 4.84 -9.63 4.26
C GLU A 112 3.62 -10.12 5.07
N GLY A 113 2.41 -9.87 4.62
CA GLY A 113 1.18 -10.36 5.25
C GLY A 113 0.85 -11.81 4.91
N VAL A 114 1.36 -12.31 3.78
CA VAL A 114 1.21 -13.70 3.32
C VAL A 114 2.47 -14.49 3.61
N ARG A 115 3.64 -13.91 3.33
CA ARG A 115 4.99 -14.48 3.55
C ARG A 115 5.74 -13.63 4.59
N PRO A 116 5.41 -13.75 5.89
CA PRO A 116 6.03 -12.92 6.91
C PRO A 116 7.49 -13.30 7.07
N PHE A 117 8.37 -12.31 6.84
CA PHE A 117 9.82 -12.44 6.95
C PHE A 117 10.44 -13.50 6.02
N ASP A 118 11.69 -13.33 5.63
CA ASP A 118 12.41 -14.27 4.76
C ASP A 118 12.63 -15.66 5.41
N ARG A 119 12.60 -15.72 6.73
CA ARG A 119 12.65 -16.94 7.56
C ARG A 119 11.82 -16.73 8.82
N PRO A 120 10.49 -16.86 8.74
CA PRO A 120 9.65 -16.75 9.94
C PRO A 120 9.99 -17.93 10.87
N GLY A 121 10.12 -17.68 12.17
CA GLY A 121 10.10 -18.76 13.15
C GLY A 121 8.82 -19.60 12.95
N ALA A 122 8.88 -20.90 13.23
CA ALA A 122 7.78 -21.86 13.00
C ALA A 122 6.43 -21.36 13.55
N PHE A 123 6.44 -20.68 14.69
CA PHE A 123 5.25 -20.08 15.30
C PHE A 123 4.62 -18.98 14.44
N VAL A 124 5.43 -18.03 13.93
CA VAL A 124 4.92 -16.92 13.09
C VAL A 124 4.35 -17.45 11.78
N GLY A 125 5.02 -18.42 11.15
CA GLY A 125 4.52 -19.07 9.94
C GLY A 125 3.21 -19.84 10.17
N TRP A 126 3.10 -20.56 11.29
CA TRP A 126 1.88 -21.24 11.69
C TRP A 126 0.75 -20.24 11.96
N LEU A 127 1.03 -19.18 12.73
CA LEU A 127 0.05 -18.14 13.04
C LEU A 127 -0.48 -17.47 11.77
N THR A 128 0.42 -17.08 10.86
CA THR A 128 0.03 -16.46 9.58
C THR A 128 -0.92 -17.35 8.79
N ARG A 129 -0.57 -18.63 8.61
CA ARG A 129 -1.48 -19.60 7.94
C ARG A 129 -2.83 -19.71 8.64
N ARG A 130 -2.83 -19.74 9.99
CA ARG A 130 -4.07 -19.80 10.75
C ARG A 130 -4.95 -18.55 10.54
N LEU A 131 -4.35 -17.37 10.49
CA LEU A 131 -5.05 -16.11 10.27
C LEU A 131 -5.61 -16.02 8.84
N LEU A 132 -4.83 -16.39 7.83
CA LEU A 132 -5.28 -16.42 6.42
C LEU A 132 -6.47 -17.39 6.23
N LYS A 133 -6.43 -18.56 6.89
CA LYS A 133 -7.54 -19.51 6.89
C LYS A 133 -8.78 -18.97 7.63
N SER A 134 -8.60 -18.13 8.65
CA SER A 134 -9.69 -17.61 9.49
C SER A 134 -10.39 -16.39 8.91
N ALA A 135 -9.80 -15.71 7.94
CA ALA A 135 -10.45 -14.65 7.17
C ALA A 135 -11.54 -15.23 6.27
N ASP A 136 -12.62 -14.48 6.01
CA ASP A 136 -13.62 -14.87 5.02
C ASP A 136 -13.06 -14.75 3.61
N VAL A 137 -12.24 -13.72 3.39
CA VAL A 137 -11.48 -13.53 2.15
C VAL A 137 -10.22 -12.69 2.43
N THR A 138 -9.16 -12.98 1.71
CA THR A 138 -7.93 -12.21 1.69
C THR A 138 -7.76 -11.54 0.33
N ILE A 139 -7.50 -10.25 0.29
CA ILE A 139 -7.14 -9.54 -0.94
C ILE A 139 -5.61 -9.58 -1.05
N VAL A 140 -5.10 -9.97 -2.19
CA VAL A 140 -3.65 -10.05 -2.47
C VAL A 140 -3.31 -9.34 -3.78
N THR A 141 -2.04 -8.98 -3.97
CA THR A 141 -1.62 -8.16 -5.12
C THR A 141 -1.39 -8.96 -6.41
N ASN A 142 -1.18 -10.28 -6.32
CA ASN A 142 -0.88 -11.12 -7.49
C ASN A 142 -1.28 -12.59 -7.29
N ALA A 143 -1.23 -13.36 -8.39
CA ALA A 143 -1.64 -14.76 -8.40
C ALA A 143 -0.73 -15.68 -7.57
N ALA A 144 0.57 -15.37 -7.43
CA ALA A 144 1.47 -16.16 -6.61
C ALA A 144 1.07 -16.10 -5.13
N LEU A 145 0.75 -14.90 -4.61
CA LEU A 145 0.25 -14.75 -3.24
C LEU A 145 -1.13 -15.39 -3.06
N MET A 146 -2.00 -15.34 -4.08
CA MET A 146 -3.28 -16.05 -4.04
C MET A 146 -3.07 -17.57 -3.86
N LYS A 147 -2.12 -18.15 -4.58
CA LYS A 147 -1.76 -19.57 -4.44
C LYS A 147 -1.33 -19.91 -3.01
N ASP A 148 -0.49 -19.05 -2.39
CA ASP A 148 -0.04 -19.27 -1.01
C ASP A 148 -1.18 -19.20 0.00
N VAL A 149 -2.11 -18.24 -0.17
CA VAL A 149 -3.32 -18.16 0.67
C VAL A 149 -4.17 -19.42 0.50
N SER A 150 -4.32 -19.93 -0.72
CA SER A 150 -5.06 -21.15 -1.01
C SER A 150 -4.40 -22.38 -0.37
N ILE A 151 -3.08 -22.50 -0.44
CA ILE A 151 -2.31 -23.56 0.23
C ILE A 151 -2.50 -23.49 1.76
N ALA A 152 -2.62 -22.29 2.32
CA ALA A 152 -2.94 -22.11 3.75
C ALA A 152 -4.40 -22.48 4.11
N GLY A 153 -5.23 -22.80 3.11
CA GLY A 153 -6.65 -23.13 3.27
C GLY A 153 -7.55 -21.90 3.39
N GLY A 154 -7.06 -20.71 2.99
CA GLY A 154 -7.81 -19.47 2.91
C GLY A 154 -8.43 -19.25 1.53
N ARG A 155 -9.33 -18.27 1.42
CA ARG A 155 -9.87 -17.75 0.15
C ARG A 155 -9.19 -16.45 -0.20
N ALA A 156 -8.79 -16.25 -1.46
CA ALA A 156 -8.18 -15.00 -1.88
C ALA A 156 -8.81 -14.44 -3.16
N LEU A 157 -8.75 -13.11 -3.28
CA LEU A 157 -9.04 -12.34 -4.49
C LEU A 157 -7.79 -11.56 -4.87
N VAL A 158 -7.46 -11.56 -6.15
CA VAL A 158 -6.32 -10.81 -6.67
C VAL A 158 -6.78 -9.41 -7.05
N LEU A 159 -6.15 -8.40 -6.47
CA LEU A 159 -6.32 -7.00 -6.87
C LEU A 159 -4.97 -6.30 -6.71
N PRO A 160 -4.28 -5.93 -7.79
CA PRO A 160 -3.04 -5.15 -7.73
C PRO A 160 -3.25 -3.77 -7.07
N ASP A 161 -2.17 -3.07 -6.79
CA ASP A 161 -2.28 -1.68 -6.31
C ASP A 161 -2.84 -0.78 -7.42
N SER A 162 -3.60 0.25 -7.04
CA SER A 162 -3.99 1.30 -7.96
C SER A 162 -2.78 2.16 -8.32
N LEU A 163 -2.80 2.75 -9.53
CA LEU A 163 -1.83 3.79 -9.82
C LEU A 163 -2.06 4.98 -8.89
N PRO A 164 -1.02 5.46 -8.20
CA PRO A 164 -1.14 6.65 -7.38
C PRO A 164 -1.47 7.87 -8.24
N VAL A 165 -2.17 8.83 -7.63
CA VAL A 165 -2.40 10.14 -8.25
C VAL A 165 -1.27 11.04 -7.81
N PRO A 166 -0.38 11.49 -8.73
CA PRO A 166 0.64 12.48 -8.39
C PRO A 166 -0.05 13.74 -7.85
N PRO A 167 0.50 14.42 -6.83
CA PRO A 167 0.00 15.72 -6.41
C PRO A 167 0.07 16.70 -7.60
N LEU A 168 -0.78 17.74 -7.58
CA LEU A 168 -0.68 18.82 -8.56
C LEU A 168 0.73 19.40 -8.47
N LEU A 169 1.55 19.07 -9.46
CA LEU A 169 2.91 19.56 -9.54
C LEU A 169 2.84 21.00 -10.05
N VAL A 170 2.89 21.96 -9.14
CA VAL A 170 3.08 23.36 -9.51
C VAL A 170 4.47 23.44 -10.16
N PRO A 171 4.59 23.96 -11.40
CA PRO A 171 5.88 24.20 -12.00
C PRO A 171 6.64 25.18 -11.09
N THR A 172 7.53 24.65 -10.26
CA THR A 172 8.44 25.53 -9.53
C THR A 172 9.49 25.99 -10.50
N THR A 173 9.59 27.31 -10.70
CA THR A 173 10.65 27.98 -11.48
C THR A 173 12.06 27.70 -10.93
N ARG A 174 12.14 27.14 -9.73
CA ARG A 174 13.34 26.53 -9.18
C ARG A 174 13.40 25.09 -9.68
N ALA A 175 13.96 24.88 -10.87
CA ALA A 175 14.45 23.57 -11.27
C ALA A 175 15.11 22.94 -10.03
N ILE A 176 14.67 21.73 -9.63
CA ILE A 176 15.38 21.04 -8.57
C ILE A 176 16.80 20.95 -9.13
N ARG A 177 17.75 21.66 -8.49
CA ARG A 177 19.20 21.67 -8.89
C ARG A 177 19.79 20.26 -8.91
N ASN A 178 18.97 19.26 -8.83
CA ASN A 178 19.25 17.86 -8.57
C ASN A 178 18.43 16.92 -9.48
N ALA A 179 18.14 17.29 -10.71
CA ALA A 179 17.72 16.32 -11.72
C ALA A 179 18.78 15.21 -11.82
N ALA A 180 18.34 13.96 -11.96
CA ALA A 180 19.21 12.82 -12.20
C ALA A 180 18.69 12.04 -13.41
N ASP A 181 19.60 11.45 -14.18
CA ASP A 181 19.22 10.60 -15.30
C ASP A 181 18.45 9.37 -14.80
N VAL A 182 18.97 8.75 -13.76
CA VAL A 182 18.36 7.59 -13.11
C VAL A 182 17.96 7.93 -11.67
N VAL A 183 16.69 7.74 -11.35
CA VAL A 183 16.22 7.81 -9.98
C VAL A 183 15.99 6.38 -9.46
N VAL A 184 16.71 6.02 -8.40
CA VAL A 184 16.56 4.76 -7.68
C VAL A 184 15.62 4.99 -6.51
N ILE A 185 14.50 4.31 -6.51
CA ILE A 185 13.58 4.32 -5.35
C ILE A 185 14.09 3.32 -4.33
N ALA A 186 14.45 3.81 -3.15
CA ALA A 186 15.09 3.01 -2.12
C ALA A 186 14.50 3.30 -0.74
N SER A 187 14.32 2.26 0.05
CA SER A 187 14.02 2.33 1.48
C SER A 187 15.22 1.89 2.33
N PHE A 188 16.30 1.48 1.66
CA PHE A 188 17.55 0.98 2.25
C PHE A 188 17.32 -0.21 3.19
N ARG A 189 16.43 -1.11 2.79
CA ARG A 189 16.19 -2.38 3.49
C ARG A 189 17.05 -3.48 2.91
N SER A 190 17.21 -4.55 3.67
CA SER A 190 18.01 -5.72 3.27
C SER A 190 17.47 -6.51 2.08
N ASP A 191 16.21 -6.26 1.70
CA ASP A 191 15.57 -6.85 0.54
C ASP A 191 15.75 -6.03 -0.76
N GLU A 192 16.57 -4.97 -0.73
CA GLU A 192 16.92 -4.15 -1.88
C GLU A 192 18.40 -4.33 -2.24
N PRO A 193 18.79 -4.57 -3.50
CA PRO A 193 20.17 -4.80 -3.92
C PRO A 193 20.94 -3.49 -4.08
N ILE A 194 20.95 -2.63 -3.04
CA ILE A 194 21.51 -1.28 -3.09
C ILE A 194 22.99 -1.29 -3.48
N VAL A 195 23.78 -2.21 -2.92
CA VAL A 195 25.22 -2.33 -3.23
C VAL A 195 25.45 -2.66 -4.70
N ALA A 196 24.66 -3.58 -5.25
CA ALA A 196 24.76 -3.95 -6.65
C ALA A 196 24.35 -2.79 -7.58
N ILE A 197 23.33 -2.00 -7.21
CA ILE A 197 22.93 -0.81 -7.99
C ILE A 197 24.02 0.26 -7.93
N ILE A 198 24.68 0.46 -6.78
CA ILE A 198 25.80 1.41 -6.66
C ILE A 198 27.00 0.95 -7.50
N ALA A 199 27.30 -0.37 -7.52
CA ALA A 199 28.35 -0.92 -8.36
C ALA A 199 28.06 -0.74 -9.85
N ALA A 200 26.82 -0.97 -10.30
CA ALA A 200 26.38 -0.69 -11.65
C ALA A 200 26.52 0.82 -12.00
N ALA A 201 26.14 1.70 -11.07
CA ALA A 201 26.30 3.15 -11.25
C ALA A 201 27.76 3.59 -11.38
N ALA A 202 28.66 2.96 -10.63
CA ALA A 202 30.12 3.21 -10.73
C ALA A 202 30.69 2.88 -12.12
N ALA A 203 30.11 1.88 -12.80
CA ALA A 203 30.47 1.51 -14.18
C ALA A 203 29.87 2.47 -15.24
N MET A 204 29.04 3.44 -14.84
CA MET A 204 28.36 4.40 -15.71
C MET A 204 28.64 5.85 -15.26
N PRO A 205 29.93 6.31 -15.22
CA PRO A 205 30.29 7.61 -14.63
C PRO A 205 29.66 8.81 -15.37
N GLU A 206 29.26 8.64 -16.61
CA GLU A 206 28.57 9.64 -17.44
C GLU A 206 27.08 9.82 -17.10
N ILE A 207 26.49 8.90 -16.34
CA ILE A 207 25.08 8.90 -15.94
C ILE A 207 24.95 9.33 -14.49
N SER A 208 24.08 10.27 -14.20
CA SER A 208 23.81 10.74 -12.84
C SER A 208 22.73 9.92 -12.15
N PHE A 209 22.99 9.52 -10.89
CA PHE A 209 22.08 8.71 -10.06
C PHE A 209 21.63 9.45 -8.82
N ALA A 210 20.33 9.39 -8.52
CA ALA A 210 19.76 9.86 -7.27
C ALA A 210 19.00 8.73 -6.58
N PHE A 211 19.45 8.36 -5.39
CA PHE A 211 18.75 7.38 -4.55
C PHE A 211 17.83 8.12 -3.59
N SER A 212 16.53 7.85 -3.66
CA SER A 212 15.56 8.40 -2.72
C SER A 212 15.53 7.61 -1.42
N GLY A 213 15.00 8.22 -0.35
CA GLY A 213 14.83 7.55 0.93
C GLY A 213 15.88 7.84 1.98
N ASP A 214 15.70 7.25 3.17
CA ASP A 214 16.54 7.53 4.35
C ASP A 214 17.79 6.66 4.37
N ALA A 215 18.89 7.17 3.80
CA ALA A 215 20.18 6.49 3.72
C ALA A 215 20.82 6.21 5.09
N ARG A 216 20.30 6.76 6.21
CA ARG A 216 20.76 6.39 7.57
C ARG A 216 20.48 4.92 7.90
N ARG A 217 19.58 4.29 7.17
CA ARG A 217 19.27 2.85 7.27
C ARG A 217 20.26 1.98 6.52
N PHE A 218 21.02 2.56 5.60
CA PHE A 218 22.05 1.84 4.84
C PHE A 218 23.23 1.53 5.77
N ARG A 219 23.36 0.26 6.13
CA ARG A 219 24.38 -0.22 7.10
C ARG A 219 25.68 -0.64 6.44
N GLU A 220 25.61 -0.99 5.18
CA GLU A 220 26.77 -1.42 4.41
C GLU A 220 27.59 -0.19 4.03
N LYS A 221 28.52 0.19 4.91
CA LYS A 221 29.53 1.22 4.62
C LYS A 221 30.55 0.61 3.66
N THR A 222 30.19 0.60 2.39
CA THR A 222 31.13 0.31 1.31
C THR A 222 32.03 1.52 1.09
N ALA A 223 33.02 1.38 0.19
CA ALA A 223 33.90 2.43 -0.30
C ALA A 223 33.21 3.80 -0.51
N PRO A 224 33.95 4.91 -0.65
CA PRO A 224 33.36 6.21 -0.98
C PRO A 224 32.36 6.07 -2.12
N LEU A 225 31.20 6.76 -2.02
CA LEU A 225 30.21 6.76 -3.08
C LEU A 225 30.85 7.23 -4.39
N PRO A 226 30.52 6.60 -5.53
CA PRO A 226 30.90 7.11 -6.84
C PRO A 226 30.46 8.56 -7.03
N ALA A 227 31.25 9.36 -7.72
CA ALA A 227 31.01 10.81 -7.89
C ALA A 227 29.67 11.13 -8.58
N ASN A 228 29.15 10.19 -9.37
CA ASN A 228 27.87 10.28 -10.08
C ASN A 228 26.67 9.80 -9.26
N VAL A 229 26.88 9.32 -8.01
CA VAL A 229 25.83 8.81 -7.11
C VAL A 229 25.58 9.79 -5.95
N ARG A 230 24.33 10.10 -5.70
CA ARG A 230 23.92 10.87 -4.51
C ARG A 230 22.71 10.27 -3.83
N PHE A 231 22.65 10.44 -2.51
CA PHE A 231 21.47 10.14 -1.71
C PHE A 231 20.68 11.42 -1.44
N THR A 232 19.37 11.42 -1.74
CA THR A 232 18.53 12.61 -1.55
C THR A 232 18.05 12.79 -0.12
N GLY A 233 18.14 11.72 0.69
CA GLY A 233 17.41 11.65 1.94
C GLY A 233 15.90 11.46 1.74
N PHE A 234 15.15 11.53 2.84
CA PHE A 234 13.70 11.50 2.78
C PHE A 234 13.16 12.87 2.30
N LEU A 235 12.57 12.88 1.12
CA LEU A 235 12.01 14.09 0.52
C LEU A 235 10.54 14.29 0.91
N PRO A 236 10.08 15.55 1.08
CA PRO A 236 8.66 15.87 1.08
C PRO A 236 7.96 15.37 -0.19
N ASP A 237 6.70 15.00 -0.09
CA ASP A 237 5.97 14.31 -1.16
C ASP A 237 6.03 15.04 -2.51
N HIS A 238 5.83 16.37 -2.53
CA HIS A 238 5.90 17.18 -3.76
C HIS A 238 7.29 17.18 -4.39
N LEU A 239 8.37 17.20 -3.59
CA LEU A 239 9.76 17.14 -4.11
C LEU A 239 10.11 15.75 -4.61
N TYR A 240 9.62 14.71 -3.94
CA TYR A 240 9.77 13.33 -4.37
C TYR A 240 9.14 13.11 -5.77
N TRP A 241 7.89 13.55 -5.95
CA TRP A 241 7.21 13.43 -7.23
C TRP A 241 7.87 14.26 -8.34
N GLN A 242 8.42 15.45 -8.01
CA GLN A 242 9.20 16.24 -8.96
C GLN A 242 10.50 15.52 -9.37
N LEU A 243 11.19 14.90 -8.43
CA LEU A 243 12.39 14.09 -8.70
C LEU A 243 12.06 12.97 -9.69
N LEU A 244 10.99 12.20 -9.44
CA LEU A 244 10.56 11.13 -10.34
C LEU A 244 10.14 11.65 -11.72
N LEU A 245 9.46 12.79 -11.78
CA LEU A 245 9.03 13.40 -13.04
C LEU A 245 10.21 13.84 -13.91
N GLN A 246 11.29 14.30 -13.30
CA GLN A 246 12.50 14.75 -14.01
C GLN A 246 13.42 13.59 -14.43
N ALA A 247 13.29 12.43 -13.84
CA ALA A 247 14.08 11.26 -14.19
C ALA A 247 13.87 10.83 -15.64
N ARG A 248 14.94 10.38 -16.29
CA ARG A 248 14.88 9.70 -17.60
C ARG A 248 14.44 8.25 -17.43
N VAL A 249 14.91 7.60 -16.37
CA VAL A 249 14.59 6.21 -16.00
C VAL A 249 14.36 6.12 -14.49
N ILE A 250 13.38 5.32 -14.07
CA ILE A 250 13.14 4.99 -12.67
C ILE A 250 13.53 3.54 -12.44
N CYS A 251 14.37 3.32 -11.44
CA CYS A 251 14.83 1.99 -11.02
C CYS A 251 14.27 1.66 -9.63
N ASP A 252 13.59 0.52 -9.50
CA ASP A 252 13.13 -0.01 -8.21
C ASP A 252 13.27 -1.53 -8.20
N LEU A 253 14.30 -2.02 -7.52
CA LEU A 253 14.67 -3.44 -7.46
C LEU A 253 14.43 -4.02 -6.07
N ASN A 254 13.96 -5.27 -6.03
CA ASN A 254 13.72 -6.00 -4.80
C ASN A 254 14.15 -7.47 -4.96
N LEU A 255 14.71 -8.04 -3.89
CA LEU A 255 15.19 -9.44 -3.85
C LEU A 255 14.11 -10.46 -3.50
N LYS A 256 12.93 -9.99 -3.01
CA LYS A 256 11.84 -10.89 -2.64
C LYS A 256 11.16 -11.47 -3.87
N PRO A 257 10.90 -12.78 -3.89
CA PRO A 257 10.18 -13.39 -4.99
C PRO A 257 8.74 -12.85 -5.07
N ASP A 258 8.25 -12.68 -6.29
CA ASP A 258 6.88 -12.25 -6.59
C ASP A 258 6.46 -10.91 -5.94
N CYS A 259 7.45 -10.05 -5.63
CA CYS A 259 7.21 -8.75 -5.03
C CYS A 259 6.94 -7.70 -6.11
N LEU A 260 5.78 -7.05 -6.02
CA LEU A 260 5.46 -5.84 -6.78
C LEU A 260 5.88 -4.63 -5.95
N VAL A 261 6.78 -3.82 -6.49
CA VAL A 261 7.36 -2.65 -5.79
C VAL A 261 6.51 -1.40 -6.02
N CYS A 262 6.43 -0.53 -5.02
CA CYS A 262 5.63 0.70 -5.10
C CYS A 262 6.12 1.65 -6.19
N GLY A 263 7.43 1.74 -6.38
CA GLY A 263 8.02 2.62 -7.39
C GLY A 263 7.66 2.25 -8.82
N ALA A 264 7.34 0.98 -9.10
CA ALA A 264 6.83 0.58 -10.42
C ALA A 264 5.48 1.25 -10.71
N TYR A 265 4.56 1.28 -9.74
CA TYR A 265 3.28 1.97 -9.88
C TYR A 265 3.45 3.49 -9.95
N GLU A 266 4.37 4.05 -9.18
CA GLU A 266 4.68 5.49 -9.19
C GLU A 266 5.29 5.92 -10.53
N GLY A 267 6.25 5.15 -11.04
CA GLY A 267 6.86 5.41 -12.35
C GLY A 267 5.85 5.24 -13.49
N LEU A 268 5.00 4.22 -13.46
CA LEU A 268 3.93 4.05 -14.45
C LEU A 268 2.90 5.17 -14.36
N ALA A 269 2.58 5.68 -13.16
CA ALA A 269 1.67 6.82 -13.00
C ALA A 269 2.19 8.08 -13.71
N LEU A 270 3.51 8.24 -13.78
CA LEU A 270 4.21 9.32 -14.50
C LEU A 270 4.53 8.97 -15.97
N ALA A 271 4.20 7.75 -16.41
CA ALA A 271 4.56 7.20 -17.73
C ALA A 271 6.08 7.23 -17.98
N LYS A 272 6.89 6.87 -16.99
CA LYS A 272 8.35 6.80 -17.07
C LYS A 272 8.84 5.41 -17.47
N PRO A 273 9.97 5.30 -18.19
CA PRO A 273 10.69 4.06 -18.36
C PRO A 273 11.09 3.45 -17.03
N LEU A 274 10.95 2.14 -16.89
CA LEU A 274 11.20 1.43 -15.64
C LEU A 274 12.33 0.42 -15.80
N VAL A 275 13.16 0.27 -14.76
CA VAL A 275 14.05 -0.88 -14.57
C VAL A 275 13.63 -1.57 -13.28
N LEU A 276 13.14 -2.82 -13.41
CA LEU A 276 12.50 -3.56 -12.33
C LEU A 276 13.10 -4.97 -12.20
N SER A 277 12.91 -5.57 -11.01
CA SER A 277 13.30 -6.97 -10.79
C SER A 277 12.50 -7.92 -11.66
N ASP A 278 13.20 -8.88 -12.26
CA ASP A 278 12.59 -9.91 -13.12
C ASP A 278 11.91 -11.00 -12.28
N ASN A 279 10.61 -10.87 -12.16
CA ASN A 279 9.74 -11.88 -11.56
C ASN A 279 8.40 -11.96 -12.31
N PRO A 280 7.66 -13.09 -12.22
CA PRO A 280 6.44 -13.30 -13.00
C PRO A 280 5.40 -12.18 -12.88
N PRO A 281 4.98 -11.72 -11.67
CA PRO A 281 3.99 -10.64 -11.57
C PRO A 281 4.50 -9.29 -12.09
N THR A 282 5.78 -8.97 -11.95
CA THR A 282 6.37 -7.75 -12.53
C THR A 282 6.34 -7.82 -14.06
N ARG A 283 6.70 -8.94 -14.63
CA ARG A 283 6.68 -9.16 -16.08
C ARG A 283 5.26 -9.05 -16.65
N GLU A 284 4.29 -9.65 -15.97
CA GLU A 284 2.89 -9.61 -16.37
C GLU A 284 2.32 -8.18 -16.38
N ILE A 285 2.62 -7.38 -15.35
CA ILE A 285 2.00 -6.06 -15.19
C ILE A 285 2.78 -4.97 -15.91
N PHE A 286 4.11 -4.93 -15.78
CA PHE A 286 4.95 -3.81 -16.19
C PHE A 286 5.83 -4.10 -17.41
N GLY A 287 5.91 -5.36 -17.85
CA GLY A 287 6.81 -5.79 -18.93
C GLY A 287 6.83 -4.88 -20.16
N PRO A 288 5.70 -4.39 -20.68
CA PRO A 288 5.70 -3.50 -21.84
C PRO A 288 6.45 -2.17 -21.62
N ALA A 289 6.48 -1.64 -20.39
CA ALA A 289 7.04 -0.34 -20.02
C ALA A 289 8.36 -0.45 -19.23
N ALA A 290 8.91 -1.66 -19.07
CA ALA A 290 10.06 -1.91 -18.22
C ALA A 290 11.13 -2.74 -18.95
N ILE A 291 12.39 -2.49 -18.59
CA ILE A 291 13.47 -3.46 -18.74
C ILE A 291 13.57 -4.23 -17.43
N LEU A 292 13.52 -5.56 -17.52
CA LEU A 292 13.59 -6.43 -16.36
C LEU A 292 14.99 -6.96 -16.18
N THR A 293 15.46 -7.01 -14.91
CA THR A 293 16.82 -7.43 -14.59
C THR A 293 16.86 -8.29 -13.33
N ARG A 294 17.88 -9.14 -13.25
CA ARG A 294 18.29 -9.79 -12.00
C ARG A 294 19.17 -8.80 -11.22
N SER A 295 19.67 -9.23 -10.06
CA SER A 295 20.30 -8.32 -9.12
C SER A 295 21.84 -8.30 -9.20
N ALA A 296 22.45 -8.88 -10.24
CA ALA A 296 23.90 -8.78 -10.47
C ALA A 296 24.26 -7.38 -11.01
N PRO A 297 25.37 -6.77 -10.56
CA PRO A 297 25.73 -5.42 -10.99
C PRO A 297 25.79 -5.23 -12.52
N GLU A 298 26.36 -6.20 -13.22
CA GLU A 298 26.54 -6.17 -14.68
C GLU A 298 25.19 -6.26 -15.41
N GLU A 299 24.24 -7.03 -14.87
CA GLU A 299 22.89 -7.14 -15.41
C GLU A 299 22.10 -5.87 -15.17
N ILE A 300 22.28 -5.25 -13.99
CA ILE A 300 21.65 -3.95 -13.66
C ILE A 300 22.22 -2.86 -14.58
N GLU A 301 23.53 -2.79 -14.80
CA GLU A 301 24.16 -1.86 -15.72
C GLU A 301 23.57 -2.02 -17.13
N SER A 302 23.58 -3.24 -17.65
CA SER A 302 23.03 -3.54 -18.98
C SER A 302 21.57 -3.12 -19.12
N ALA A 303 20.73 -3.40 -18.10
CA ALA A 303 19.33 -3.01 -18.09
C ALA A 303 19.13 -1.48 -18.05
N LEU A 304 19.94 -0.77 -17.27
CA LEU A 304 19.90 0.69 -17.20
C LEU A 304 20.32 1.35 -18.52
N ARG A 305 21.40 0.88 -19.15
CA ARG A 305 21.83 1.34 -20.48
C ARG A 305 20.73 1.10 -21.52
N ALA A 306 20.16 -0.10 -21.56
CA ALA A 306 19.06 -0.44 -22.47
C ALA A 306 17.82 0.43 -22.22
N ALA A 307 17.50 0.74 -20.97
CA ALA A 307 16.36 1.61 -20.64
C ALA A 307 16.59 3.06 -21.05
N LEU A 308 17.82 3.58 -20.93
CA LEU A 308 18.20 4.92 -21.38
C LEU A 308 18.21 5.04 -22.90
N GLU A 309 18.71 4.04 -23.60
CA GLU A 309 18.74 3.97 -25.07
C GLU A 309 17.34 3.86 -25.67
N GLN A 310 16.47 3.01 -25.07
CA GLN A 310 15.12 2.76 -25.55
C GLN A 310 14.08 3.69 -24.91
N ARG A 311 14.50 4.77 -24.30
CA ARG A 311 13.68 5.66 -23.48
C ARG A 311 12.37 6.04 -24.16
N ASP A 312 12.42 6.57 -25.38
CA ASP A 312 11.22 7.09 -26.06
C ASP A 312 10.19 5.99 -26.35
N ARG A 313 10.67 4.79 -26.72
CA ARG A 313 9.83 3.61 -26.88
C ARG A 313 9.17 3.21 -25.56
N LEU A 314 9.95 3.15 -24.49
CA LEU A 314 9.44 2.76 -23.16
C LEU A 314 8.46 3.81 -22.61
N GLU A 315 8.69 5.10 -22.82
CA GLU A 315 7.74 6.15 -22.45
C GLU A 315 6.42 6.05 -23.23
N ALA A 316 6.46 5.76 -24.53
CA ALA A 316 5.26 5.53 -25.34
C ALA A 316 4.47 4.33 -24.81
N ASN A 317 5.15 3.22 -24.56
CA ASN A 317 4.55 2.02 -23.98
C ASN A 317 3.97 2.29 -22.58
N ALA A 318 4.67 3.04 -21.74
CA ALA A 318 4.22 3.41 -20.40
C ALA A 318 2.95 4.28 -20.44
N ARG A 319 2.83 5.20 -21.40
CA ARG A 319 1.61 6.00 -21.59
C ARG A 319 0.42 5.13 -21.94
N GLU A 320 0.58 4.17 -22.83
CA GLU A 320 -0.49 3.26 -23.21
C GLU A 320 -0.84 2.27 -22.09
N LEU A 321 0.18 1.66 -21.48
CA LEU A 321 -0.01 0.79 -20.34
C LEU A 321 -0.72 1.49 -19.18
N ARG A 322 -0.39 2.76 -18.91
CA ARG A 322 -1.05 3.56 -17.86
C ARG A 322 -2.56 3.70 -18.09
N LYS A 323 -2.98 3.92 -19.35
CA LYS A 323 -4.41 4.05 -19.70
C LYS A 323 -5.13 2.71 -19.51
N THR A 324 -4.59 1.66 -20.12
CA THR A 324 -5.19 0.31 -20.07
C THR A 324 -5.17 -0.26 -18.66
N PHE A 325 -4.12 -0.01 -17.89
CA PHE A 325 -4.03 -0.42 -16.49
C PHE A 325 -5.11 0.24 -15.63
N ARG A 326 -5.32 1.56 -15.76
CA ARG A 326 -6.35 2.28 -14.98
C ARG A 326 -7.75 1.72 -15.26
N ALA A 327 -8.11 1.54 -16.52
CA ALA A 327 -9.42 1.01 -16.91
C ALA A 327 -9.61 -0.43 -16.38
N ARG A 328 -8.61 -1.29 -16.57
CA ARG A 328 -8.62 -2.68 -16.09
C ARG A 328 -8.73 -2.74 -14.57
N TRP A 329 -7.93 -1.92 -13.88
CA TRP A 329 -7.95 -1.88 -12.42
C TRP A 329 -9.33 -1.46 -11.88
N GLN A 330 -9.96 -0.45 -12.46
CA GLN A 330 -11.31 0.00 -12.06
C GLN A 330 -12.35 -1.13 -12.18
N THR A 331 -12.34 -1.83 -13.31
CA THR A 331 -13.22 -2.99 -13.53
C THR A 331 -12.95 -4.10 -12.50
N GLN A 332 -11.69 -4.43 -12.27
CA GLN A 332 -11.29 -5.46 -11.32
C GLN A 332 -11.60 -5.08 -9.87
N ALA A 333 -11.42 -3.81 -9.50
CA ALA A 333 -11.76 -3.31 -8.17
C ALA A 333 -13.27 -3.38 -7.93
N ALA A 334 -14.10 -3.01 -8.91
CA ALA A 334 -15.56 -3.13 -8.83
C ALA A 334 -15.97 -4.60 -8.67
N ALA A 335 -15.46 -5.51 -9.50
CA ALA A 335 -15.75 -6.94 -9.41
C ALA A 335 -15.30 -7.54 -8.05
N THR A 336 -14.14 -7.11 -7.54
CA THR A 336 -13.65 -7.53 -6.22
C THR A 336 -14.61 -7.07 -5.11
N TRP A 337 -15.07 -5.83 -5.17
CA TRP A 337 -16.03 -5.30 -4.21
C TRP A 337 -17.36 -6.06 -4.24
N ASP A 338 -17.88 -6.35 -5.44
CA ASP A 338 -19.12 -7.12 -5.61
C ASP A 338 -19.00 -8.54 -5.07
N ALA A 339 -17.85 -9.20 -5.29
CA ALA A 339 -17.57 -10.52 -4.74
C ALA A 339 -17.52 -10.52 -3.21
N ILE A 340 -16.94 -9.48 -2.59
CA ILE A 340 -16.91 -9.31 -1.14
C ILE A 340 -18.32 -9.11 -0.58
N ARG A 341 -19.13 -8.23 -1.19
CA ARG A 341 -20.52 -7.98 -0.78
C ARG A 341 -21.39 -9.23 -0.89
N ALA A 342 -21.27 -9.95 -1.99
CA ALA A 342 -21.98 -11.20 -2.18
C ALA A 342 -21.61 -12.25 -1.14
N GLY A 343 -20.30 -12.37 -0.80
CA GLY A 343 -19.80 -13.24 0.25
C GLY A 343 -20.33 -12.88 1.63
N ALA A 344 -20.37 -11.59 1.97
CA ALA A 344 -20.91 -11.10 3.24
C ALA A 344 -22.41 -11.39 3.35
N ALA A 345 -23.20 -11.13 2.29
CA ALA A 345 -24.62 -11.43 2.25
C ALA A 345 -24.92 -12.94 2.39
N ALA A 346 -24.11 -13.81 1.77
CA ALA A 346 -24.24 -15.25 1.89
C ALA A 346 -23.94 -15.73 3.33
N ALA A 347 -22.88 -15.19 3.96
CA ALA A 347 -22.50 -15.52 5.33
C ALA A 347 -23.59 -15.10 6.34
N SER A 348 -24.25 -13.96 6.13
CA SER A 348 -25.35 -13.49 6.97
C SER A 348 -26.58 -14.39 6.89
N ARG A 349 -26.92 -14.95 5.73
CA ARG A 349 -28.03 -15.91 5.55
C ARG A 349 -27.77 -17.25 6.25
N GLN A 350 -26.52 -17.70 6.30
CA GLN A 350 -26.16 -18.97 6.92
C GLN A 350 -26.13 -18.94 8.47
N THR A 351 -26.20 -17.75 9.06
CA THR A 351 -26.14 -17.58 10.52
C THR A 351 -27.30 -16.68 11.00
N PRO A 352 -28.55 -17.20 11.08
CA PRO A 352 -29.74 -16.39 11.40
C PRO A 352 -29.78 -15.77 12.80
N GLY A 353 -28.73 -15.76 13.56
CA GLY A 353 -28.61 -15.13 14.88
C GLY A 353 -27.61 -14.01 14.99
N ARG A 354 -26.95 -13.60 13.89
CA ARG A 354 -25.89 -12.56 13.92
C ARG A 354 -26.41 -11.13 14.00
N ALA A 355 -27.67 -10.87 13.61
CA ALA A 355 -28.21 -9.52 13.48
C ALA A 355 -28.81 -8.91 14.77
N HIS A 356 -28.92 -9.65 15.87
CA HIS A 356 -29.70 -9.22 17.05
C HIS A 356 -29.02 -9.40 18.42
N ARG A 357 -27.68 -9.43 18.49
CA ARG A 357 -27.00 -9.40 19.80
C ARG A 357 -26.13 -8.18 19.98
#